data_5ee4eabaf1ca3e1653896f1c9b93755b
#
_entry.id   5ee4eabaf1ca3e1653896f1c9b93755b
#
_cell.length_a   1.000
_cell.length_b   1.000
_cell.length_c   1.000
_cell.angle_alpha   90.00
_cell.angle_beta   90.00
_cell.angle_gamma   90.00
#
_symmetry.space_group_name_H-M   'P 1'
#
loop_
_entity.id
_entity.type
_entity.pdbx_description
1 polymer ?
#
loop_
_entity_poly.entity_id
_entity_poly.type
_entity_poly.pdbx_seq_one_letter_code
_entity_poly.pdbx_strand_id
1 'polypeptide(L)'
;MIEGLDGSGKTTVTKLLAERFTEYDLPCYRTFEPTNGAIGTLIRSILSGKEERFTNAAMAHLFAADRIEHIHNEIVPHLMYNTVVCDRYYYSNMAYQSFDDESLESVVQYNKDAMKLCKPDFTFFIDVTPEECMKRIEKRGESKSIYETEAELKIRYAQFMAAIKLMKETDNIINVGSNSMSPKEIVNQMWEHITK
;
A
#
# COMPACT_ATOMS: atom_id res chain seq x y z
N MET A 1 -5.02 -0.87 6.89
CA MET A 1 -3.90 -0.89 5.92
C MET A 1 -3.25 0.47 5.78
N ILE A 2 -2.03 0.51 5.26
CA ILE A 2 -1.23 1.74 5.10
C ILE A 2 -0.84 1.88 3.65
N GLU A 3 -1.19 3.01 3.04
CA GLU A 3 -0.99 3.34 1.64
C GLU A 3 -0.23 4.66 1.46
N GLY A 4 0.32 4.90 0.28
CA GLY A 4 1.05 6.11 -0.08
C GLY A 4 2.14 5.85 -1.11
N LEU A 5 2.80 6.90 -1.56
CA LEU A 5 3.89 6.84 -2.55
C LEU A 5 5.12 6.08 -2.05
N ASP A 6 5.95 5.61 -2.97
CA ASP A 6 7.31 5.21 -2.63
C ASP A 6 8.05 6.40 -2.01
N GLY A 7 8.83 6.13 -0.94
CA GLY A 7 9.48 7.20 -0.17
C GLY A 7 8.59 7.93 0.85
N SER A 8 7.27 7.66 0.94
CA SER A 8 6.40 8.30 1.94
C SER A 8 6.67 7.84 3.38
N GLY A 9 7.38 6.71 3.57
CA GLY A 9 7.73 6.18 4.88
C GLY A 9 6.83 5.06 5.39
N LYS A 10 5.98 4.48 4.54
CA LYS A 10 5.04 3.38 4.88
C LYS A 10 5.66 2.29 5.75
N THR A 11 6.74 1.70 5.30
CA THR A 11 7.38 0.57 6.01
C THR A 11 7.83 0.93 7.42
N THR A 12 8.36 2.14 7.62
CA THR A 12 8.74 2.64 8.95
C THR A 12 7.50 2.86 9.82
N VAL A 13 6.46 3.49 9.27
CA VAL A 13 5.20 3.76 9.98
C VAL A 13 4.49 2.44 10.32
N THR A 14 4.43 1.49 9.39
CA THR A 14 3.86 0.15 9.61
C THR A 14 4.55 -0.58 10.76
N LYS A 15 5.89 -0.51 10.82
CA LYS A 15 6.68 -1.09 11.93
C LYS A 15 6.34 -0.42 13.25
N LEU A 16 6.39 0.91 13.31
CA LEU A 16 6.11 1.67 14.53
C LEU A 16 4.66 1.51 15.01
N LEU A 17 3.70 1.39 14.08
CA LEU A 17 2.32 1.14 14.46
C LEU A 17 2.14 -0.27 15.08
N ALA A 18 2.79 -1.29 14.51
CA ALA A 18 2.78 -2.63 15.09
C ALA A 18 3.46 -2.67 16.48
N GLU A 19 4.57 -1.95 16.65
CA GLU A 19 5.22 -1.77 17.96
C GLU A 19 4.27 -1.10 18.96
N ARG A 20 3.50 -0.08 18.53
CA ARG A 20 2.50 0.59 19.36
C ARG A 20 1.41 -0.37 19.85
N PHE A 21 0.88 -1.25 19.00
CA PHE A 21 -0.08 -2.29 19.43
C PHE A 21 0.53 -3.17 20.53
N THR A 22 1.80 -3.58 20.37
CA THR A 22 2.51 -4.40 21.36
C THR A 22 2.69 -3.65 22.69
N GLU A 23 2.98 -2.35 22.67
CA GLU A 23 3.10 -1.50 23.88
C GLU A 23 1.79 -1.46 24.71
N TYR A 24 0.65 -1.71 24.09
CA TYR A 24 -0.67 -1.78 24.73
C TYR A 24 -1.16 -3.22 24.96
N ASP A 25 -0.27 -4.21 24.89
CA ASP A 25 -0.60 -5.65 25.03
C ASP A 25 -1.65 -6.14 24.02
N LEU A 26 -1.73 -5.51 22.86
CA LEU A 26 -2.62 -5.89 21.76
C LEU A 26 -1.86 -6.70 20.72
N PRO A 27 -2.22 -7.96 20.47
CA PRO A 27 -1.55 -8.79 19.46
C PRO A 27 -1.64 -8.15 18.08
N CYS A 28 -0.51 -8.02 17.39
CA CYS A 28 -0.43 -7.41 16.07
C CYS A 28 0.44 -8.23 15.12
N TYR A 29 -0.10 -8.56 13.96
CA TYR A 29 0.62 -9.17 12.85
C TYR A 29 0.87 -8.12 11.77
N ARG A 30 2.14 -7.99 11.37
CA ARG A 30 2.56 -7.07 10.31
C ARG A 30 2.85 -7.83 9.03
N THR A 31 2.24 -7.41 7.94
CA THR A 31 2.45 -7.98 6.62
C THR A 31 2.55 -6.90 5.53
N PHE A 32 2.76 -7.28 4.28
CA PHE A 32 2.97 -6.34 3.17
C PHE A 32 2.65 -6.98 1.82
N GLU A 33 2.42 -6.14 0.81
CA GLU A 33 2.27 -6.52 -0.60
C GLU A 33 3.28 -5.77 -1.49
N PRO A 34 3.81 -6.40 -2.57
CA PRO A 34 3.58 -7.80 -2.94
C PRO A 34 4.21 -8.78 -1.94
N THR A 35 3.58 -9.96 -1.75
CA THR A 35 3.96 -10.94 -0.72
C THR A 35 5.28 -11.65 -1.01
N ASN A 36 5.76 -12.46 -0.05
CA ASN A 36 6.89 -13.37 -0.28
C ASN A 36 6.48 -14.69 -0.98
N GLY A 37 5.20 -14.86 -1.32
CA GLY A 37 4.71 -15.99 -2.08
C GLY A 37 5.23 -16.04 -3.52
N ALA A 38 4.87 -17.08 -4.25
CA ALA A 38 5.34 -17.27 -5.63
C ALA A 38 4.95 -16.11 -6.55
N ILE A 39 3.70 -15.64 -6.46
CA ILE A 39 3.18 -14.53 -7.28
C ILE A 39 3.88 -13.22 -6.90
N GLY A 40 3.96 -12.90 -5.62
CA GLY A 40 4.64 -11.69 -5.14
C GLY A 40 6.13 -11.69 -5.45
N THR A 41 6.77 -12.84 -5.47
CA THR A 41 8.18 -12.99 -5.90
C THR A 41 8.33 -12.68 -7.40
N LEU A 42 7.42 -13.17 -8.25
CA LEU A 42 7.39 -12.83 -9.68
C LEU A 42 7.20 -11.32 -9.88
N ILE A 43 6.22 -10.72 -9.20
CA ILE A 43 5.98 -9.27 -9.25
C ILE A 43 7.25 -8.49 -8.91
N ARG A 44 7.94 -8.82 -7.81
CA ARG A 44 9.19 -8.15 -7.43
C ARG A 44 10.31 -8.34 -8.45
N SER A 45 10.40 -9.52 -9.09
CA SER A 45 11.38 -9.79 -10.15
C SER A 45 11.15 -8.86 -11.34
N ILE A 46 9.90 -8.67 -11.76
CA ILE A 46 9.50 -7.74 -12.83
C ILE A 46 9.81 -6.29 -12.42
N LEU A 47 9.41 -5.87 -11.21
CA LEU A 47 9.62 -4.50 -10.73
C LEU A 47 11.10 -4.12 -10.57
N SER A 48 11.95 -5.10 -10.28
CA SER A 48 13.41 -4.92 -10.19
C SER A 48 14.13 -5.00 -11.54
N GLY A 49 13.40 -5.23 -12.63
CA GLY A 49 13.96 -5.35 -13.99
C GLY A 49 14.72 -6.65 -14.26
N LYS A 50 14.55 -7.69 -13.43
CA LYS A 50 15.13 -9.02 -13.66
C LYS A 50 14.34 -9.82 -14.69
N GLU A 51 13.07 -9.51 -14.85
CA GLU A 51 12.16 -10.08 -15.83
C GLU A 51 11.60 -8.98 -16.73
N GLU A 52 11.15 -9.33 -17.93
CA GLU A 52 10.49 -8.40 -18.83
C GLU A 52 9.24 -7.78 -18.17
N ARG A 53 9.03 -6.50 -18.48
CA ARG A 53 7.83 -5.80 -18.00
C ARG A 53 6.60 -6.32 -18.71
N PHE A 54 5.61 -6.73 -17.94
CA PHE A 54 4.29 -7.06 -18.44
C PHE A 54 3.45 -5.79 -18.67
N THR A 55 2.35 -5.92 -19.43
CA THR A 55 1.36 -4.85 -19.60
C THR A 55 0.77 -4.47 -18.23
N ASN A 56 0.24 -3.25 -18.10
CA ASN A 56 -0.40 -2.83 -16.84
C ASN A 56 -1.59 -3.72 -16.47
N ALA A 57 -2.38 -4.16 -17.46
CA ALA A 57 -3.46 -5.12 -17.25
C ALA A 57 -2.96 -6.43 -16.63
N ALA A 58 -1.91 -7.04 -17.19
CA ALA A 58 -1.33 -8.28 -16.66
C ALA A 58 -0.76 -8.08 -15.24
N MET A 59 -0.06 -6.96 -15.00
CA MET A 59 0.42 -6.59 -13.66
C MET A 59 -0.73 -6.39 -12.67
N ALA A 60 -1.82 -5.73 -13.08
CA ALA A 60 -2.99 -5.53 -12.22
C ALA A 60 -3.60 -6.87 -11.76
N HIS A 61 -3.71 -7.83 -12.68
CA HIS A 61 -4.18 -9.18 -12.36
C HIS A 61 -3.21 -9.95 -11.45
N LEU A 62 -1.89 -9.83 -11.65
CA LEU A 62 -0.90 -10.45 -10.78
C LEU A 62 -0.98 -9.92 -9.35
N PHE A 63 -1.08 -8.60 -9.17
CA PHE A 63 -1.27 -7.99 -7.86
C PHE A 63 -2.58 -8.42 -7.20
N ALA A 64 -3.68 -8.51 -7.96
CA ALA A 64 -4.96 -8.98 -7.44
C ALA A 64 -4.89 -10.47 -7.02
N ALA A 65 -4.21 -11.31 -7.80
CA ALA A 65 -4.02 -12.73 -7.47
C ALA A 65 -3.12 -12.92 -6.24
N ASP A 66 -2.00 -12.18 -6.14
CA ASP A 66 -1.13 -12.18 -4.95
C ASP A 66 -1.90 -11.81 -3.70
N ARG A 67 -2.77 -10.81 -3.80
CA ARG A 67 -3.65 -10.35 -2.70
C ARG A 67 -4.65 -11.40 -2.26
N ILE A 68 -5.28 -12.11 -3.18
CA ILE A 68 -6.22 -13.18 -2.83
C ILE A 68 -5.50 -14.29 -2.05
N GLU A 69 -4.33 -14.73 -2.52
CA GLU A 69 -3.49 -15.69 -1.80
C GLU A 69 -3.05 -15.17 -0.43
N HIS A 70 -2.66 -13.89 -0.35
CA HIS A 70 -2.28 -13.21 0.89
C HIS A 70 -3.43 -13.20 1.92
N ILE A 71 -4.65 -12.87 1.46
CA ILE A 71 -5.84 -12.88 2.31
C ILE A 71 -6.07 -14.28 2.91
N HIS A 72 -6.04 -15.32 2.06
CA HIS A 72 -6.32 -16.67 2.50
C HIS A 72 -5.22 -17.27 3.39
N ASN A 73 -3.97 -17.04 3.04
CA ASN A 73 -2.84 -17.73 3.68
C ASN A 73 -2.28 -16.97 4.89
N GLU A 74 -2.46 -15.65 4.97
CA GLU A 74 -1.88 -14.83 6.04
C GLU A 74 -2.90 -13.95 6.75
N ILE A 75 -3.65 -13.09 6.02
CA ILE A 75 -4.46 -12.04 6.66
C ILE A 75 -5.58 -12.67 7.48
N VAL A 76 -6.44 -13.49 6.86
CA VAL A 76 -7.62 -14.09 7.54
C VAL A 76 -7.21 -14.99 8.71
N PRO A 77 -6.21 -15.88 8.58
CA PRO A 77 -5.75 -16.66 9.73
C PRO A 77 -5.25 -15.81 10.91
N HIS A 78 -4.53 -14.73 10.62
CA HIS A 78 -4.03 -13.84 11.68
C HIS A 78 -5.13 -12.97 12.29
N LEU A 79 -6.15 -12.53 11.54
CA LEU A 79 -7.29 -11.76 12.07
C LEU A 79 -8.07 -12.49 13.16
N MET A 80 -7.95 -13.82 13.26
CA MET A 80 -8.59 -14.59 14.33
C MET A 80 -8.03 -14.26 15.72
N TYR A 81 -6.78 -13.77 15.81
CA TYR A 81 -6.08 -13.58 17.07
C TYR A 81 -5.30 -12.26 17.15
N ASN A 82 -5.19 -11.52 16.05
CA ASN A 82 -4.34 -10.34 15.95
C ASN A 82 -5.08 -9.19 15.26
N THR A 83 -4.65 -7.96 15.55
CA THR A 83 -4.80 -6.86 14.60
C THR A 83 -3.81 -7.09 13.44
N VAL A 84 -4.25 -6.92 12.20
CA VAL A 84 -3.36 -7.03 11.04
C VAL A 84 -3.03 -5.65 10.49
N VAL A 85 -1.74 -5.32 10.40
CA VAL A 85 -1.24 -4.08 9.79
C VAL A 85 -0.53 -4.44 8.49
N CYS A 86 -1.12 -4.04 7.36
CA CYS A 86 -0.61 -4.34 6.02
C CYS A 86 -0.01 -3.09 5.36
N ASP A 87 1.26 -3.20 4.89
CA ASP A 87 1.93 -2.20 4.07
C ASP A 87 1.57 -2.45 2.60
N ARG A 88 0.77 -1.57 2.02
CA ARG A 88 0.11 -1.67 0.71
C ARG A 88 -1.01 -2.72 0.66
N TYR A 89 -2.00 -2.39 -0.18
CA TYR A 89 -3.14 -3.25 -0.50
C TYR A 89 -3.70 -2.85 -1.88
N TYR A 90 -5.02 -2.89 -2.09
CA TYR A 90 -5.61 -2.63 -3.39
C TYR A 90 -5.49 -1.17 -3.89
N TYR A 91 -5.29 -0.16 -3.03
CA TYR A 91 -5.07 1.22 -3.51
C TYR A 91 -3.73 1.36 -4.22
N SER A 92 -2.69 0.69 -3.75
CA SER A 92 -1.41 0.59 -4.49
C SER A 92 -1.63 -0.01 -5.88
N ASN A 93 -2.40 -1.10 -6.00
CA ASN A 93 -2.73 -1.68 -7.31
C ASN A 93 -3.48 -0.68 -8.20
N MET A 94 -4.48 0.01 -7.66
CA MET A 94 -5.22 1.07 -8.39
C MET A 94 -4.30 2.18 -8.85
N ALA A 95 -3.39 2.66 -8.01
CA ALA A 95 -2.53 3.80 -8.34
C ALA A 95 -1.39 3.45 -9.31
N TYR A 96 -0.86 2.23 -9.26
CA TYR A 96 0.32 1.85 -10.04
C TYR A 96 -0.01 1.16 -11.36
N GLN A 97 -1.18 0.53 -11.50
CA GLN A 97 -1.56 -0.20 -12.70
C GLN A 97 -2.70 0.44 -13.51
N SER A 98 -3.39 1.46 -13.00
CA SER A 98 -4.39 2.19 -13.77
C SER A 98 -3.76 3.32 -14.59
N PHE A 99 -3.00 2.96 -15.61
CA PHE A 99 -2.30 3.90 -16.47
C PHE A 99 -2.09 3.31 -17.88
N ASP A 100 -2.01 4.14 -18.91
CA ASP A 100 -1.86 3.76 -20.31
C ASP A 100 -3.00 2.86 -20.83
N ASP A 101 -2.77 1.56 -20.85
CA ASP A 101 -3.66 0.52 -21.42
C ASP A 101 -4.72 0.01 -20.42
N GLU A 102 -4.74 0.51 -19.18
CA GLU A 102 -5.66 0.02 -18.14
C GLU A 102 -6.36 1.16 -17.40
N SER A 103 -7.68 1.08 -17.26
CA SER A 103 -8.48 2.08 -16.55
C SER A 103 -8.54 1.83 -15.04
N LEU A 104 -8.81 2.90 -14.27
CA LEU A 104 -9.00 2.78 -12.83
C LEU A 104 -10.19 1.88 -12.49
N GLU A 105 -11.28 1.98 -13.25
CA GLU A 105 -12.50 1.18 -13.07
C GLU A 105 -12.23 -0.31 -13.29
N SER A 106 -11.42 -0.66 -14.31
CA SER A 106 -10.99 -2.04 -14.55
C SER A 106 -10.18 -2.58 -13.37
N VAL A 107 -9.18 -1.81 -12.90
CA VAL A 107 -8.35 -2.25 -11.76
C VAL A 107 -9.18 -2.39 -10.49
N VAL A 108 -10.16 -1.51 -10.24
CA VAL A 108 -11.14 -1.68 -9.15
C VAL A 108 -11.90 -2.99 -9.32
N GLN A 109 -12.36 -3.29 -10.54
CA GLN A 109 -13.09 -4.53 -10.82
C GLN A 109 -12.25 -5.79 -10.51
N TYR A 110 -10.95 -5.80 -10.85
CA TYR A 110 -10.03 -6.92 -10.56
C TYR A 110 -9.83 -7.15 -9.06
N ASN A 111 -10.02 -6.12 -8.25
CA ASN A 111 -9.89 -6.19 -6.79
C ASN A 111 -11.20 -6.48 -6.04
N LYS A 112 -12.35 -6.59 -6.73
CA LYS A 112 -13.67 -6.78 -6.08
C LYS A 112 -13.74 -8.02 -5.20
N ASP A 113 -13.10 -9.11 -5.59
CA ASP A 113 -13.15 -10.34 -4.80
C ASP A 113 -12.30 -10.19 -3.53
N ALA A 114 -11.12 -9.57 -3.61
CA ALA A 114 -10.32 -9.24 -2.44
C ALA A 114 -11.07 -8.30 -1.48
N MET A 115 -11.76 -7.27 -2.00
CA MET A 115 -12.59 -6.35 -1.20
C MET A 115 -13.75 -7.05 -0.50
N LYS A 116 -14.36 -8.05 -1.12
CA LYS A 116 -15.41 -8.86 -0.49
C LYS A 116 -14.87 -9.82 0.57
N LEU A 117 -13.69 -10.40 0.32
CA LEU A 117 -13.05 -11.36 1.21
C LEU A 117 -12.51 -10.70 2.48
N CYS A 118 -11.83 -9.57 2.34
CA CYS A 118 -11.23 -8.88 3.45
C CYS A 118 -11.13 -7.37 3.18
N LYS A 119 -12.15 -6.63 3.61
CA LYS A 119 -12.15 -5.18 3.57
C LYS A 119 -11.46 -4.62 4.81
N PRO A 120 -10.51 -3.67 4.68
CA PRO A 120 -9.89 -3.04 5.84
C PRO A 120 -10.87 -2.19 6.65
N ASP A 121 -10.76 -2.22 7.98
CA ASP A 121 -11.49 -1.30 8.87
C ASP A 121 -11.00 0.13 8.69
N PHE A 122 -9.69 0.31 8.47
CA PHE A 122 -9.03 1.59 8.23
C PHE A 122 -8.05 1.51 7.06
N THR A 123 -8.14 2.50 6.17
CA THR A 123 -7.13 2.78 5.14
C THR A 123 -6.46 4.10 5.46
N PHE A 124 -5.22 4.05 5.93
CA PHE A 124 -4.42 5.24 6.17
C PHE A 124 -3.58 5.57 4.93
N PHE A 125 -3.84 6.71 4.31
CA PHE A 125 -3.02 7.22 3.23
C PHE A 125 -2.00 8.22 3.79
N ILE A 126 -0.69 7.89 3.67
CA ILE A 126 0.40 8.78 4.09
C ILE A 126 0.57 9.84 3.00
N ASP A 127 0.06 11.04 3.28
CA ASP A 127 0.01 12.16 2.34
C ASP A 127 1.32 12.97 2.38
N VAL A 128 2.32 12.48 1.67
CA VAL A 128 3.63 13.13 1.45
C VAL A 128 3.76 13.44 -0.04
N THR A 129 4.20 14.67 -0.36
CA THR A 129 4.30 15.10 -1.75
C THR A 129 5.33 14.31 -2.56
N PRO A 130 5.14 14.20 -3.89
CA PRO A 130 6.09 13.52 -4.77
C PRO A 130 7.53 14.03 -4.64
N GLU A 131 7.69 15.34 -4.50
CA GLU A 131 9.01 15.99 -4.38
C GLU A 131 9.73 15.58 -3.08
N GLU A 132 8.99 15.51 -1.97
CA GLU A 132 9.56 15.08 -0.69
C GLU A 132 9.83 13.57 -0.71
N CYS A 133 8.96 12.78 -1.30
CA CYS A 133 9.19 11.34 -1.53
C CYS A 133 10.47 11.11 -2.33
N MET A 134 10.68 11.85 -3.43
CA MET A 134 11.87 11.76 -4.26
C MET A 134 13.15 12.06 -3.47
N LYS A 135 13.16 13.14 -2.67
CA LYS A 135 14.30 13.48 -1.79
C LYS A 135 14.64 12.34 -0.81
N ARG A 136 13.60 11.70 -0.23
CA ARG A 136 13.79 10.58 0.71
C ARG A 136 14.35 9.34 0.00
N ILE A 137 13.88 9.04 -1.22
CA ILE A 137 14.39 7.95 -2.06
C ILE A 137 15.87 8.18 -2.40
N GLU A 138 16.24 9.38 -2.82
CA GLU A 138 17.63 9.74 -3.13
C GLU A 138 18.55 9.62 -1.91
N LYS A 139 18.08 10.07 -0.75
CA LYS A 139 18.84 9.97 0.50
C LYS A 139 19.05 8.53 0.96
N ARG A 140 18.14 7.60 0.62
CA ARG A 140 18.25 6.18 0.95
C ARG A 140 19.44 5.52 0.28
N GLY A 141 19.82 5.95 -0.94
CA GLY A 141 21.00 5.47 -1.68
C GLY A 141 20.89 4.04 -2.22
N GLU A 142 19.70 3.45 -2.22
CA GLU A 142 19.42 2.12 -2.79
C GLU A 142 19.11 2.20 -4.30
N SER A 143 19.16 1.04 -4.97
CA SER A 143 18.72 0.95 -6.37
C SER A 143 17.24 1.32 -6.49
N LYS A 144 16.92 2.22 -7.43
CA LYS A 144 15.54 2.68 -7.66
C LYS A 144 14.74 1.62 -8.40
N SER A 145 13.47 1.47 -8.03
CA SER A 145 12.51 0.73 -8.84
C SER A 145 12.11 1.53 -10.08
N ILE A 146 11.41 0.87 -11.02
CA ILE A 146 10.93 1.52 -12.25
C ILE A 146 9.96 2.69 -11.99
N TYR A 147 9.34 2.76 -10.83
CA TYR A 147 8.40 3.82 -10.44
C TYR A 147 9.03 4.93 -9.60
N GLU A 148 10.31 4.83 -9.23
CA GLU A 148 10.98 5.79 -8.35
C GLU A 148 11.69 6.91 -9.16
N THR A 149 10.93 7.56 -10.05
CA THR A 149 11.31 8.82 -10.69
C THR A 149 10.34 9.92 -10.31
N GLU A 150 10.75 11.18 -10.37
CA GLU A 150 9.86 12.31 -10.00
C GLU A 150 8.60 12.36 -10.86
N ALA A 151 8.72 12.08 -12.16
CA ALA A 151 7.59 12.04 -13.09
C ALA A 151 6.59 10.92 -12.71
N GLU A 152 7.09 9.71 -12.47
CA GLU A 152 6.28 8.58 -12.04
C GLU A 152 5.59 8.84 -10.70
N LEU A 153 6.30 9.39 -9.71
CA LEU A 153 5.70 9.72 -8.42
C LEU A 153 4.55 10.73 -8.54
N LYS A 154 4.66 11.74 -9.42
CA LYS A 154 3.57 12.68 -9.69
C LYS A 154 2.36 12.00 -10.32
N ILE A 155 2.58 11.12 -11.28
CA ILE A 155 1.51 10.34 -11.92
C ILE A 155 0.84 9.46 -10.86
N ARG A 156 1.61 8.70 -10.07
CA ARG A 156 1.06 7.79 -9.04
C ARG A 156 0.32 8.54 -7.95
N TYR A 157 0.78 9.72 -7.55
CA TYR A 157 0.06 10.57 -6.61
C TYR A 157 -1.32 10.96 -7.16
N ALA A 158 -1.39 11.43 -8.40
CA ALA A 158 -2.66 11.76 -9.04
C ALA A 158 -3.62 10.54 -9.12
N GLN A 159 -3.09 9.35 -9.41
CA GLN A 159 -3.87 8.11 -9.43
C GLN A 159 -4.35 7.70 -8.02
N PHE A 160 -3.52 7.85 -6.97
CA PHE A 160 -3.97 7.66 -5.59
C PHE A 160 -5.14 8.59 -5.25
N MET A 161 -5.04 9.87 -5.61
CA MET A 161 -6.12 10.84 -5.36
C MET A 161 -7.40 10.48 -6.12
N ALA A 162 -7.29 9.99 -7.35
CA ALA A 162 -8.43 9.51 -8.13
C ALA A 162 -9.06 8.26 -7.49
N ALA A 163 -8.26 7.29 -7.07
CA ALA A 163 -8.73 6.08 -6.38
C ALA A 163 -9.42 6.41 -5.04
N ILE A 164 -8.81 7.28 -4.23
CA ILE A 164 -9.39 7.74 -2.96
C ILE A 164 -10.74 8.43 -3.21
N LYS A 165 -10.81 9.33 -4.20
CA LYS A 165 -12.06 10.00 -4.57
C LYS A 165 -13.14 9.03 -5.01
N LEU A 166 -12.78 8.00 -5.79
CA LEU A 166 -13.73 6.99 -6.27
C LEU A 166 -14.28 6.12 -5.12
N MET A 167 -13.42 5.77 -4.17
CA MET A 167 -13.74 4.81 -3.10
C MET A 167 -14.20 5.45 -1.78
N LYS A 168 -14.23 6.79 -1.67
CA LYS A 168 -14.48 7.51 -0.41
C LYS A 168 -15.82 7.19 0.28
N GLU A 169 -16.84 6.80 -0.50
CA GLU A 169 -18.16 6.46 0.04
C GLU A 169 -18.25 5.00 0.50
N THR A 170 -17.30 4.17 0.09
CA THR A 170 -17.30 2.74 0.39
C THR A 170 -16.26 2.36 1.42
N ASP A 171 -15.14 3.06 1.50
CA ASP A 171 -14.01 2.73 2.36
C ASP A 171 -13.76 3.82 3.41
N ASN A 172 -13.33 3.39 4.60
CA ASN A 172 -12.90 4.30 5.66
C ASN A 172 -11.45 4.75 5.40
N ILE A 173 -11.30 5.80 4.59
CA ILE A 173 -10.00 6.34 4.17
C ILE A 173 -9.67 7.58 4.98
N ILE A 174 -8.49 7.57 5.59
CA ILE A 174 -8.00 8.65 6.43
C ILE A 174 -6.64 9.11 5.91
N ASN A 175 -6.56 10.38 5.49
CA ASN A 175 -5.29 10.99 5.16
C ASN A 175 -4.53 11.31 6.44
N VAL A 176 -3.28 10.88 6.53
CA VAL A 176 -2.38 11.12 7.67
C VAL A 176 -1.02 11.58 7.18
N GLY A 177 -0.32 12.29 8.06
CA GLY A 177 1.03 12.73 7.77
C GLY A 177 1.11 14.03 6.98
N SER A 178 2.32 14.45 6.75
CA SER A 178 2.73 15.58 5.93
C SER A 178 4.23 15.53 5.67
N ASN A 179 4.75 16.44 4.83
CA ASN A 179 6.18 16.51 4.53
C ASN A 179 7.06 16.77 5.78
N SER A 180 6.53 17.43 6.79
CA SER A 180 7.27 17.82 8.00
C SER A 180 7.11 16.87 9.17
N MET A 181 6.17 15.94 9.12
CA MET A 181 5.90 15.02 10.23
C MET A 181 6.89 13.86 10.29
N SER A 182 7.33 13.56 11.49
CA SER A 182 8.09 12.35 11.76
C SER A 182 7.20 11.09 11.69
N PRO A 183 7.78 9.91 11.47
CA PRO A 183 7.00 8.66 11.48
C PRO A 183 6.24 8.42 12.79
N LYS A 184 6.77 8.86 13.94
CA LYS A 184 6.10 8.75 15.24
C LYS A 184 4.85 9.63 15.34
N GLU A 185 4.92 10.85 14.81
CA GLU A 185 3.77 11.75 14.77
C GLU A 185 2.67 11.20 13.86
N ILE A 186 3.02 10.60 12.72
CA ILE A 186 2.06 9.93 11.83
C ILE A 186 1.38 8.76 12.56
N VAL A 187 2.14 7.94 13.28
CA VAL A 187 1.58 6.84 14.08
C VAL A 187 0.66 7.37 15.18
N ASN A 188 0.98 8.51 15.81
CA ASN A 188 0.09 9.12 16.79
C ASN A 188 -1.25 9.53 16.17
N GLN A 189 -1.25 10.14 14.97
CA GLN A 189 -2.48 10.45 14.25
C GLN A 189 -3.29 9.17 13.94
N MET A 190 -2.65 8.11 13.44
CA MET A 190 -3.33 6.84 13.17
C MET A 190 -3.94 6.26 14.45
N TRP A 191 -3.20 6.29 15.56
CA TRP A 191 -3.62 5.75 16.84
C TRP A 191 -4.87 6.46 17.39
N GLU A 192 -4.95 7.78 17.25
CA GLU A 192 -6.14 8.56 17.61
C GLU A 192 -7.40 8.13 16.83
N HIS A 193 -7.25 7.70 15.59
CA HIS A 193 -8.39 7.18 14.80
C HIS A 193 -8.77 5.76 15.19
N ILE A 194 -7.80 4.90 15.52
CA ILE A 194 -8.01 3.50 15.89
C ILE A 194 -8.69 3.38 17.27
N THR A 195 -8.42 4.33 18.18
CA THR A 195 -8.86 4.25 19.59
C THR A 195 -10.09 5.09 19.93
N LYS A 196 -10.68 5.76 18.95
CA LYS A 196 -11.97 6.47 19.06
C LYS A 196 -13.15 5.53 18.92
#